data_39d865f8fb25de97635f3bb8f01f8162
#
_entry.id   39d865f8fb25de97635f3bb8f01f8162
#
_cell.length_a   1.000
_cell.length_b   1.000
_cell.length_c   1.000
_cell.angle_alpha   90.00
_cell.angle_beta   90.00
_cell.angle_gamma   90.00
#
_symmetry.space_group_name_H-M   'P 1'
#
loop_
_entity.id
_entity.type
_entity.pdbx_description
1 polymer ?
#
loop_
_entity_poly.entity_id
_entity_poly.type
_entity_poly.pdbx_seq_one_letter_code
_entity_poly.pdbx_strand_id
1 'polypeptide(L)'
;MGRPLWFVELLRKLFPSRFFLAKTTKVPLLGALLDHALFEGDDLMYLPRTGRIEIHQPIESHGDYVIPKQVVDHFIEKATVHWVMNTCICRQASDCKDYPIDLGCLFLGEAALGINPELGHRVTKEEAFEHAQRCREAGLVHLIGRNKLDTIWLGVEPSIKLLTICNCCPCCCLWRVLPHVSDQISSKITRMPGVTVEVNDRCNGCGSCVDGICFVDAIHLVDGRAQMSDACRGCGRCVDVCPEGAIVIKIEDAETVERAIAHITSLVDIS
;
A
#
# COMPACT_ATOMS: atom_id res chain seq x y z
N MET A 1 -8.71 -21.65 -12.15
CA MET A 1 -8.51 -20.86 -13.40
C MET A 1 -8.90 -19.43 -13.10
N GLY A 2 -7.98 -18.47 -13.26
CA GLY A 2 -8.20 -17.07 -12.91
C GLY A 2 -9.34 -16.41 -13.68
N ARG A 3 -9.73 -15.21 -13.27
CA ARG A 3 -10.84 -14.48 -13.90
C ARG A 3 -10.57 -14.20 -15.39
N PRO A 4 -11.59 -14.31 -16.26
CA PRO A 4 -11.44 -13.99 -17.68
C PRO A 4 -11.28 -12.47 -17.88
N LEU A 5 -10.63 -12.05 -18.96
CA LEU A 5 -10.35 -10.64 -19.27
C LEU A 5 -11.59 -9.75 -19.29
N TRP A 6 -12.73 -10.25 -19.84
CA TRP A 6 -13.95 -9.45 -19.87
C TRP A 6 -14.43 -9.01 -18.49
N PHE A 7 -14.19 -9.85 -17.45
CA PHE A 7 -14.55 -9.51 -16.07
C PHE A 7 -13.64 -8.38 -15.54
N VAL A 8 -12.33 -8.46 -15.81
CA VAL A 8 -11.38 -7.42 -15.42
C VAL A 8 -11.69 -6.10 -16.15
N GLU A 9 -12.04 -6.16 -17.43
CA GLU A 9 -12.50 -4.99 -18.20
C GLU A 9 -13.77 -4.36 -17.61
N LEU A 10 -14.72 -5.19 -17.15
CA LEU A 10 -15.91 -4.70 -16.46
C LEU A 10 -15.54 -3.97 -15.16
N LEU A 11 -14.64 -4.54 -14.35
CA LEU A 11 -14.17 -3.89 -13.13
C LEU A 11 -13.47 -2.56 -13.41
N ARG A 12 -12.66 -2.49 -14.47
CA ARG A 12 -12.01 -1.25 -14.91
C ARG A 12 -13.02 -0.17 -15.27
N LYS A 13 -14.09 -0.52 -16.00
CA LYS A 13 -15.18 0.40 -16.37
C LYS A 13 -15.95 0.88 -15.13
N LEU A 14 -16.11 0.03 -14.12
CA LEU A 14 -16.80 0.37 -12.87
C LEU A 14 -15.90 1.09 -11.85
N PHE A 15 -14.58 1.10 -12.05
CA PHE A 15 -13.63 1.66 -11.10
C PHE A 15 -13.89 3.14 -10.71
N PRO A 16 -14.36 4.03 -11.59
CA PRO A 16 -14.72 5.39 -11.20
C PRO A 16 -15.81 5.46 -10.12
N SER A 17 -16.71 4.47 -10.05
CA SER A 17 -17.79 4.42 -9.05
C SER A 17 -17.32 4.01 -7.64
N ARG A 18 -16.04 3.67 -7.45
CA ARG A 18 -15.48 3.20 -6.16
C ARG A 18 -15.76 4.14 -4.98
N PHE A 19 -15.74 5.46 -5.21
CA PHE A 19 -16.03 6.44 -4.16
C PHE A 19 -17.50 6.44 -3.73
N PHE A 20 -18.41 6.21 -4.68
CA PHE A 20 -19.82 6.05 -4.35
C PHE A 20 -20.04 4.76 -3.56
N LEU A 21 -19.47 3.64 -4.03
CA LEU A 21 -19.54 2.34 -3.33
C LEU A 21 -18.92 2.43 -1.93
N ALA A 22 -17.81 3.13 -1.79
CA ALA A 22 -17.18 3.34 -0.49
C ALA A 22 -18.13 4.02 0.52
N LYS A 23 -18.87 5.04 0.10
CA LYS A 23 -19.83 5.72 0.96
C LYS A 23 -20.97 4.82 1.43
N THR A 24 -21.38 3.83 0.63
CA THR A 24 -22.44 2.89 1.03
C THR A 24 -22.02 1.98 2.19
N THR A 25 -20.71 1.80 2.42
CA THR A 25 -20.19 1.04 3.55
C THR A 25 -20.48 1.69 4.92
N LYS A 26 -20.83 2.99 4.93
CA LYS A 26 -21.21 3.72 6.16
C LYS A 26 -22.66 3.46 6.58
N VAL A 27 -23.48 2.81 5.73
CA VAL A 27 -24.84 2.36 6.07
C VAL A 27 -24.73 1.07 6.88
N PRO A 28 -25.19 0.99 8.15
CA PRO A 28 -24.81 -0.07 9.09
C PRO A 28 -24.96 -1.50 8.56
N LEU A 29 -26.16 -1.91 8.13
CA LEU A 29 -26.40 -3.28 7.64
C LEU A 29 -25.69 -3.55 6.31
N LEU A 30 -25.72 -2.60 5.39
CA LEU A 30 -25.06 -2.72 4.09
C LEU A 30 -23.53 -2.72 4.24
N GLY A 31 -23.00 -1.89 5.14
CA GLY A 31 -21.58 -1.83 5.46
C GLY A 31 -21.06 -3.15 6.03
N ALA A 32 -21.78 -3.76 6.97
CA ALA A 32 -21.42 -5.06 7.52
C ALA A 32 -21.43 -6.18 6.46
N LEU A 33 -22.43 -6.17 5.56
CA LEU A 33 -22.49 -7.13 4.44
C LEU A 33 -21.32 -6.94 3.48
N LEU A 34 -21.00 -5.69 3.12
CA LEU A 34 -19.89 -5.38 2.22
C LEU A 34 -18.54 -5.70 2.86
N ASP A 35 -18.38 -5.43 4.15
CA ASP A 35 -17.18 -5.80 4.89
C ASP A 35 -16.95 -7.31 4.87
N HIS A 36 -17.96 -8.09 5.23
CA HIS A 36 -17.89 -9.55 5.19
C HIS A 36 -17.61 -10.07 3.78
N ALA A 37 -18.30 -9.55 2.77
CA ALA A 37 -18.17 -10.03 1.39
C ALA A 37 -16.81 -9.68 0.75
N LEU A 38 -16.28 -8.47 1.00
CA LEU A 38 -15.16 -7.91 0.23
C LEU A 38 -13.87 -7.72 1.04
N PHE A 39 -13.94 -7.61 2.38
CA PHE A 39 -12.81 -7.21 3.22
C PHE A 39 -12.59 -8.13 4.43
N GLU A 40 -13.31 -9.25 4.53
CA GLU A 40 -13.14 -10.20 5.63
C GLU A 40 -11.72 -10.78 5.62
N GLY A 41 -11.04 -10.66 6.77
CA GLY A 41 -9.67 -11.12 6.94
C GLY A 41 -8.62 -10.27 6.23
N ASP A 42 -8.99 -9.09 5.70
CA ASP A 42 -8.03 -8.12 5.21
C ASP A 42 -7.19 -7.58 6.36
N ASP A 43 -5.90 -7.50 6.10
CA ASP A 43 -4.93 -6.84 6.96
C ASP A 43 -3.77 -6.37 6.05
N LEU A 44 -3.73 -5.08 5.81
CA LEU A 44 -2.81 -4.43 4.89
C LEU A 44 -2.04 -3.32 5.61
N MET A 45 -0.76 -3.26 5.35
CA MET A 45 0.15 -2.32 5.99
C MET A 45 0.85 -1.44 4.96
N TYR A 46 0.74 -0.12 5.10
CA TYR A 46 1.58 0.81 4.35
C TYR A 46 2.99 0.84 4.92
N LEU A 47 3.97 0.64 4.05
CA LEU A 47 5.37 0.81 4.38
C LEU A 47 5.79 2.27 4.11
N PRO A 48 6.61 2.87 4.98
CA PRO A 48 7.11 4.23 4.77
C PRO A 48 8.02 4.28 3.55
N ARG A 49 8.00 5.39 2.80
CA ARG A 49 9.00 5.62 1.75
C ARG A 49 10.38 5.88 2.37
N THR A 50 11.40 5.58 1.58
CA THR A 50 12.77 5.98 1.90
C THR A 50 12.90 7.49 1.76
N GLY A 51 12.83 8.17 2.88
CA GLY A 51 12.97 9.60 2.99
C GLY A 51 13.80 9.95 4.22
N ARG A 52 13.61 11.15 4.77
CA ARG A 52 14.24 11.58 6.03
C ARG A 52 13.65 10.79 7.19
N ILE A 53 14.32 9.70 7.57
CA ILE A 53 13.97 8.84 8.69
C ILE A 53 14.84 9.22 9.87
N GLU A 54 14.24 9.61 11.00
CA GLU A 54 14.92 9.81 12.28
C GLU A 54 14.67 8.58 13.15
N ILE A 55 15.73 7.95 13.62
CA ILE A 55 15.67 6.80 14.52
C ILE A 55 16.00 7.29 15.92
N HIS A 56 15.12 7.00 16.88
CA HIS A 56 15.25 7.51 18.25
C HIS A 56 16.36 6.84 19.10
N GLN A 57 16.90 5.72 18.64
CA GLN A 57 17.99 5.04 19.32
C GLN A 57 19.21 4.89 18.41
N PRO A 58 20.43 5.04 18.92
CA PRO A 58 21.65 4.81 18.13
C PRO A 58 21.70 3.35 17.72
N ILE A 59 21.65 3.10 16.41
CA ILE A 59 21.85 1.76 15.83
C ILE A 59 23.35 1.64 15.56
N GLU A 60 24.01 0.67 16.16
CA GLU A 60 25.45 0.40 16.00
C GLU A 60 25.83 -0.12 14.59
N SER A 61 24.92 -0.12 13.62
CA SER A 61 25.19 -0.59 12.27
C SER A 61 25.22 0.55 11.26
N HIS A 62 26.36 0.75 10.63
CA HIS A 62 26.58 1.61 9.48
C HIS A 62 25.96 0.95 8.22
N GLY A 63 24.70 1.24 7.93
CA GLY A 63 24.03 0.80 6.70
C GLY A 63 22.81 1.71 6.44
N ASP A 64 22.57 2.04 5.16
CA ASP A 64 21.35 2.75 4.76
C ASP A 64 20.12 1.94 5.19
N TYR A 65 19.47 2.37 6.27
CA TYR A 65 18.24 1.75 6.78
C TYR A 65 17.08 2.07 5.84
N VAL A 66 16.85 1.19 4.89
CA VAL A 66 15.75 1.30 3.92
C VAL A 66 14.63 0.35 4.34
N ILE A 67 13.84 0.73 5.34
CA ILE A 67 12.79 -0.11 5.94
C ILE A 67 11.84 -0.74 4.91
N PRO A 68 11.28 -0.01 3.92
CA PRO A 68 10.40 -0.62 2.95
C PRO A 68 11.08 -1.76 2.19
N LYS A 69 12.37 -1.57 1.86
CA LYS A 69 13.17 -2.56 1.16
C LYS A 69 13.32 -3.84 2.00
N GLN A 70 13.67 -3.73 3.27
CA GLN A 70 13.92 -4.86 4.15
C GLN A 70 12.67 -5.75 4.31
N VAL A 71 11.48 -5.15 4.51
CA VAL A 71 10.23 -5.89 4.64
C VAL A 71 9.86 -6.58 3.33
N VAL A 72 9.87 -5.85 2.21
CA VAL A 72 9.50 -6.40 0.90
C VAL A 72 10.48 -7.49 0.47
N ASP A 73 11.78 -7.24 0.62
CA ASP A 73 12.84 -8.18 0.23
C ASP A 73 12.75 -9.49 1.06
N HIS A 74 12.42 -9.40 2.35
CA HIS A 74 12.22 -10.58 3.19
C HIS A 74 11.16 -11.52 2.61
N PHE A 75 10.00 -10.98 2.18
CA PHE A 75 8.93 -11.79 1.62
C PHE A 75 9.23 -12.28 0.21
N ILE A 76 9.91 -11.47 -0.61
CA ILE A 76 10.41 -11.95 -1.92
C ILE A 76 11.39 -13.12 -1.71
N GLU A 77 12.30 -13.03 -0.75
CA GLU A 77 13.28 -14.09 -0.46
C GLU A 77 12.61 -15.39 0.00
N LYS A 78 11.55 -15.31 0.79
CA LYS A 78 10.85 -16.46 1.39
C LYS A 78 9.84 -17.13 0.46
N ALA A 79 9.26 -16.39 -0.47
CA ALA A 79 8.21 -16.91 -1.33
C ALA A 79 8.70 -17.93 -2.34
N THR A 80 7.91 -18.98 -2.57
CA THR A 80 8.17 -20.01 -3.59
C THR A 80 7.69 -19.59 -4.98
N VAL A 81 6.74 -18.67 -5.05
CA VAL A 81 6.16 -18.15 -6.29
C VAL A 81 6.14 -16.63 -6.27
N HIS A 82 6.61 -16.03 -7.37
CA HIS A 82 6.61 -14.59 -7.62
C HIS A 82 5.85 -14.31 -8.91
N TRP A 83 4.89 -13.40 -8.85
CA TRP A 83 4.03 -13.04 -9.98
C TRP A 83 3.91 -11.53 -10.10
N VAL A 84 4.33 -10.99 -11.24
CA VAL A 84 4.23 -9.55 -11.53
C VAL A 84 3.04 -9.31 -12.47
N MET A 85 2.20 -8.33 -12.13
CA MET A 85 1.13 -7.89 -13.00
C MET A 85 1.67 -7.01 -14.12
N ASN A 86 1.25 -7.26 -15.36
CA ASN A 86 1.66 -6.47 -16.53
C ASN A 86 1.27 -4.99 -16.39
N THR A 87 0.18 -4.71 -15.67
CA THR A 87 -0.29 -3.34 -15.43
C THR A 87 -0.92 -3.21 -14.05
N CYS A 88 -0.86 -1.99 -13.49
CA CYS A 88 -1.63 -1.66 -12.30
C CYS A 88 -3.09 -1.37 -12.68
N ILE A 89 -4.02 -2.18 -12.20
CA ILE A 89 -5.45 -2.04 -12.52
C ILE A 89 -6.00 -0.65 -12.16
N CYS A 90 -5.57 -0.07 -11.03
CA CYS A 90 -6.01 1.25 -10.58
C CYS A 90 -5.53 2.37 -11.52
N ARG A 91 -4.24 2.35 -11.90
CA ARG A 91 -3.66 3.33 -12.82
C ARG A 91 -4.22 3.18 -14.23
N GLN A 92 -4.40 1.96 -14.68
CA GLN A 92 -4.98 1.67 -15.98
C GLN A 92 -6.44 2.12 -16.07
N ALA A 93 -7.26 1.84 -15.04
CA ALA A 93 -8.66 2.24 -14.99
C ALA A 93 -8.85 3.76 -14.87
N SER A 94 -7.84 4.48 -14.37
CA SER A 94 -7.85 5.94 -14.21
C SER A 94 -7.09 6.68 -15.32
N ASP A 95 -6.55 5.97 -16.30
CA ASP A 95 -5.68 6.54 -17.35
C ASP A 95 -4.58 7.45 -16.76
N CYS A 96 -3.85 6.92 -15.76
CA CYS A 96 -2.87 7.66 -14.98
C CYS A 96 -1.79 8.28 -15.86
N LYS A 97 -1.56 9.58 -15.73
CA LYS A 97 -0.53 10.31 -16.48
C LYS A 97 0.75 10.56 -15.69
N ASP A 98 0.67 10.47 -14.36
CA ASP A 98 1.75 10.87 -13.46
C ASP A 98 2.68 9.71 -13.10
N TYR A 99 2.19 8.46 -13.19
CA TYR A 99 2.93 7.27 -12.76
C TYR A 99 2.83 6.15 -13.80
N PRO A 100 3.91 5.35 -13.98
CA PRO A 100 3.95 4.24 -14.92
C PRO A 100 2.82 3.23 -14.69
N ILE A 101 2.06 2.90 -15.73
CA ILE A 101 0.95 1.94 -15.65
C ILE A 101 1.48 0.50 -15.59
N ASP A 102 2.61 0.22 -16.20
CA ASP A 102 3.28 -1.08 -16.31
C ASP A 102 3.97 -1.56 -15.02
N LEU A 103 4.07 -0.72 -13.99
CA LEU A 103 4.55 -1.13 -12.66
C LEU A 103 3.38 -1.66 -11.80
N GLY A 104 2.86 -2.84 -12.16
CA GLY A 104 1.73 -3.50 -11.49
C GLY A 104 2.04 -4.00 -10.08
N CYS A 105 1.08 -4.69 -9.48
CA CYS A 105 1.26 -5.35 -8.19
C CYS A 105 2.20 -6.56 -8.34
N LEU A 106 2.89 -6.89 -7.25
CA LEU A 106 3.63 -8.13 -7.08
C LEU A 106 2.83 -9.03 -6.13
N PHE A 107 2.54 -10.25 -6.57
CA PHE A 107 1.88 -11.27 -5.77
C PHE A 107 2.85 -12.39 -5.45
N LEU A 108 2.85 -12.83 -4.19
CA LEU A 108 3.72 -13.89 -3.70
C LEU A 108 2.90 -15.06 -3.16
N GLY A 109 3.39 -16.29 -3.34
CA GLY A 109 2.77 -17.52 -2.88
C GLY A 109 2.02 -18.30 -3.94
N GLU A 110 1.70 -19.56 -3.64
CA GLU A 110 1.17 -20.55 -4.60
C GLU A 110 -0.13 -20.13 -5.30
N ALA A 111 -1.03 -19.39 -4.60
CA ALA A 111 -2.29 -18.97 -5.19
C ALA A 111 -2.09 -18.02 -6.40
N ALA A 112 -0.93 -17.36 -6.50
CA ALA A 112 -0.59 -16.53 -7.66
C ALA A 112 -0.49 -17.32 -8.98
N LEU A 113 -0.21 -18.64 -8.92
CA LEU A 113 -0.21 -19.51 -10.11
C LEU A 113 -1.60 -19.64 -10.77
N GLY A 114 -2.65 -19.35 -10.01
CA GLY A 114 -4.02 -19.32 -10.52
C GLY A 114 -4.39 -18.05 -11.29
N ILE A 115 -3.57 -17.02 -11.29
CA ILE A 115 -3.81 -15.75 -11.98
C ILE A 115 -3.82 -16.00 -13.50
N ASN A 116 -4.75 -15.34 -14.20
CA ASN A 116 -4.81 -15.40 -15.66
C ASN A 116 -3.50 -14.88 -16.29
N PRO A 117 -2.80 -15.67 -17.12
CA PRO A 117 -1.49 -15.28 -17.67
C PRO A 117 -1.52 -14.08 -18.63
N GLU A 118 -2.69 -13.66 -19.08
CA GLU A 118 -2.85 -12.42 -19.86
C GLU A 118 -2.76 -11.16 -18.97
N LEU A 119 -2.94 -11.29 -17.65
CA LEU A 119 -2.89 -10.18 -16.69
C LEU A 119 -1.50 -9.96 -16.10
N GLY A 120 -0.65 -10.97 -16.12
CA GLY A 120 0.68 -10.93 -15.52
C GLY A 120 1.48 -12.19 -15.87
N HIS A 121 2.64 -12.33 -15.26
CA HIS A 121 3.51 -13.47 -15.52
C HIS A 121 4.33 -13.85 -14.28
N ARG A 122 4.71 -15.11 -14.22
CA ARG A 122 5.65 -15.60 -13.21
C ARG A 122 7.04 -15.04 -13.51
N VAL A 123 7.72 -14.60 -12.47
CA VAL A 123 9.08 -14.05 -12.54
C VAL A 123 10.02 -14.82 -11.62
N THR A 124 11.31 -14.68 -11.83
CA THR A 124 12.35 -15.12 -10.89
C THR A 124 12.36 -14.22 -9.65
N LYS A 125 13.06 -14.66 -8.62
CA LYS A 125 13.27 -13.88 -7.40
C LYS A 125 14.00 -12.57 -7.71
N GLU A 126 15.02 -12.62 -8.54
CA GLU A 126 15.82 -11.48 -8.98
C GLU A 126 14.97 -10.45 -9.72
N GLU A 127 14.14 -10.89 -10.65
CA GLU A 127 13.20 -10.03 -11.38
C GLU A 127 12.14 -9.39 -10.44
N ALA A 128 11.71 -10.12 -9.40
CA ALA A 128 10.80 -9.57 -8.38
C ALA A 128 11.48 -8.46 -7.56
N PHE A 129 12.75 -8.63 -7.18
CA PHE A 129 13.54 -7.56 -6.53
C PHE A 129 13.70 -6.34 -7.43
N GLU A 130 14.03 -6.54 -8.70
CA GLU A 130 14.16 -5.46 -9.68
C GLU A 130 12.83 -4.72 -9.87
N HIS A 131 11.71 -5.45 -9.96
CA HIS A 131 10.39 -4.85 -10.05
C HIS A 131 10.06 -3.97 -8.84
N ALA A 132 10.29 -4.48 -7.62
CA ALA A 132 10.07 -3.73 -6.40
C ALA A 132 10.98 -2.49 -6.33
N GLN A 133 12.23 -2.58 -6.79
CA GLN A 133 13.15 -1.46 -6.86
C GLN A 133 12.66 -0.39 -7.85
N ARG A 134 12.27 -0.77 -9.06
CA ARG A 134 11.71 0.14 -10.06
C ARG A 134 10.45 0.85 -9.54
N CYS A 135 9.61 0.17 -8.77
CA CYS A 135 8.44 0.76 -8.13
C CYS A 135 8.84 1.87 -7.14
N ARG A 136 9.85 1.63 -6.30
CA ARG A 136 10.38 2.64 -5.34
C ARG A 136 10.97 3.85 -6.07
N GLU A 137 11.79 3.61 -7.10
CA GLU A 137 12.40 4.66 -7.92
C GLU A 137 11.36 5.53 -8.64
N ALA A 138 10.27 4.91 -9.12
CA ALA A 138 9.13 5.61 -9.69
C ALA A 138 8.29 6.38 -8.64
N GLY A 139 8.68 6.37 -7.37
CA GLY A 139 7.98 7.09 -6.31
C GLY A 139 6.69 6.44 -5.83
N LEU A 140 6.47 5.15 -6.12
CA LEU A 140 5.34 4.39 -5.63
C LEU A 140 5.55 3.96 -4.17
N VAL A 141 4.45 3.79 -3.45
CA VAL A 141 4.45 3.34 -2.05
C VAL A 141 4.02 1.88 -1.99
N HIS A 142 4.74 1.07 -1.23
CA HIS A 142 4.34 -0.31 -0.99
C HIS A 142 3.22 -0.39 0.06
N LEU A 143 2.18 -1.16 -0.28
CA LEU A 143 1.16 -1.63 0.64
C LEU A 143 1.21 -3.15 0.60
N ILE A 144 1.47 -3.78 1.75
CA ILE A 144 1.71 -5.22 1.86
C ILE A 144 0.75 -5.87 2.84
N GLY A 145 0.28 -7.06 2.53
CA GLY A 145 -0.55 -7.85 3.43
C GLY A 145 -1.53 -8.75 2.70
N ARG A 146 -2.52 -9.23 3.45
CA ARG A 146 -3.61 -10.05 2.93
C ARG A 146 -4.75 -9.15 2.44
N ASN A 147 -5.20 -9.37 1.20
CA ASN A 147 -6.22 -8.56 0.54
C ASN A 147 -7.26 -9.45 -0.16
N LYS A 148 -8.45 -9.55 0.41
CA LYS A 148 -9.55 -10.36 -0.14
C LYS A 148 -10.02 -9.86 -1.51
N LEU A 149 -10.01 -8.54 -1.72
CA LEU A 149 -10.35 -7.98 -3.03
C LEU A 149 -9.48 -8.56 -4.15
N ASP A 150 -8.17 -8.75 -3.89
CA ASP A 150 -7.27 -9.30 -4.90
C ASP A 150 -7.62 -10.74 -5.23
N THR A 151 -7.98 -11.57 -4.24
CA THR A 151 -8.43 -12.94 -4.51
C THR A 151 -9.73 -12.98 -5.32
N ILE A 152 -10.64 -12.03 -5.07
CA ILE A 152 -11.93 -11.95 -5.78
C ILE A 152 -11.74 -11.56 -7.24
N TRP A 153 -11.00 -10.45 -7.51
CA TRP A 153 -10.88 -9.97 -8.88
C TRP A 153 -9.90 -10.78 -9.74
N LEU A 154 -8.93 -11.44 -9.12
CA LEU A 154 -8.03 -12.37 -9.78
C LEU A 154 -8.69 -13.77 -9.97
N GLY A 155 -9.64 -14.14 -9.10
CA GLY A 155 -10.28 -15.45 -9.08
C GLY A 155 -9.33 -16.55 -8.61
N VAL A 156 -8.57 -16.29 -7.54
CA VAL A 156 -7.57 -17.21 -6.99
C VAL A 156 -7.87 -17.57 -5.53
N GLU A 157 -7.55 -18.79 -5.15
CA GLU A 157 -7.74 -19.35 -3.81
C GLU A 157 -6.62 -20.35 -3.48
N PRO A 158 -6.33 -20.61 -2.21
CA PRO A 158 -6.91 -19.96 -1.03
C PRO A 158 -6.21 -18.62 -0.72
N SER A 159 -6.94 -17.67 -0.14
CA SER A 159 -6.43 -16.32 0.14
C SER A 159 -5.23 -16.28 1.08
N ILE A 160 -5.09 -17.27 1.98
CA ILE A 160 -3.94 -17.40 2.88
C ILE A 160 -2.63 -17.69 2.12
N LYS A 161 -2.72 -18.21 0.89
CA LYS A 161 -1.56 -18.49 0.03
C LYS A 161 -1.27 -17.37 -0.98
N LEU A 162 -1.80 -16.17 -0.73
CA LEU A 162 -1.55 -14.99 -1.56
C LEU A 162 -1.16 -13.80 -0.70
N LEU A 163 0.10 -13.40 -0.77
CA LEU A 163 0.55 -12.14 -0.23
C LEU A 163 0.53 -11.08 -1.34
N THR A 164 -0.16 -9.99 -1.07
CA THR A 164 -0.22 -8.83 -1.97
C THR A 164 0.85 -7.80 -1.62
N ILE A 165 1.60 -7.34 -2.62
CA ILE A 165 2.45 -6.16 -2.56
C ILE A 165 1.96 -5.19 -3.65
N CYS A 166 1.09 -4.25 -3.24
CA CYS A 166 0.65 -3.16 -4.10
C CYS A 166 1.71 -2.07 -4.21
N ASN A 167 1.78 -1.45 -5.38
CA ASN A 167 2.66 -0.32 -5.69
C ASN A 167 1.80 0.92 -5.96
N CYS A 168 1.49 1.67 -4.89
CA CYS A 168 0.44 2.68 -4.88
C CYS A 168 0.94 4.07 -5.29
N CYS A 169 0.19 4.74 -6.17
CA CYS A 169 0.33 6.17 -6.45
C CYS A 169 -0.68 7.00 -5.63
N PRO A 170 -0.46 8.32 -5.41
CA PRO A 170 -1.39 9.16 -4.66
C PRO A 170 -2.66 9.50 -5.46
N CYS A 171 -2.57 9.51 -6.80
CA CYS A 171 -3.63 10.02 -7.68
C CYS A 171 -4.71 8.97 -8.04
N CYS A 172 -4.34 7.70 -8.24
CA CYS A 172 -5.22 6.67 -8.84
C CYS A 172 -5.54 5.48 -7.93
N CYS A 173 -4.78 5.26 -6.85
CA CYS A 173 -4.90 4.10 -5.98
C CYS A 173 -6.35 3.88 -5.50
N LEU A 174 -6.77 2.60 -5.44
CA LEU A 174 -8.07 2.21 -4.87
C LEU A 174 -8.24 2.78 -3.46
N TRP A 175 -7.21 2.71 -2.63
CA TRP A 175 -7.24 3.08 -1.22
C TRP A 175 -7.43 4.60 -0.94
N ARG A 176 -7.52 5.42 -1.98
CA ARG A 176 -8.07 6.78 -1.85
C ARG A 176 -9.52 6.81 -1.35
N VAL A 177 -10.18 5.66 -1.34
CA VAL A 177 -11.52 5.53 -0.76
C VAL A 177 -11.53 5.50 0.77
N LEU A 178 -10.38 5.35 1.44
CA LEU A 178 -10.29 5.22 2.90
C LEU A 178 -11.03 6.31 3.69
N PRO A 179 -11.01 7.60 3.33
CA PRO A 179 -11.81 8.61 4.02
C PRO A 179 -13.33 8.44 3.86
N HIS A 180 -13.75 7.61 2.92
CA HIS A 180 -15.16 7.43 2.55
C HIS A 180 -15.75 6.10 2.99
N VAL A 181 -14.95 5.11 3.37
CA VAL A 181 -15.42 3.81 3.90
C VAL A 181 -15.76 3.90 5.38
N SER A 182 -16.41 2.85 5.91
CA SER A 182 -16.64 2.71 7.36
C SER A 182 -15.33 2.55 8.12
N ASP A 183 -15.31 2.93 9.40
CA ASP A 183 -14.14 2.78 10.28
C ASP A 183 -13.70 1.32 10.40
N GLN A 184 -14.65 0.37 10.39
CA GLN A 184 -14.36 -1.06 10.39
C GLN A 184 -13.52 -1.49 9.18
N ILE A 185 -13.80 -1.00 7.98
CA ILE A 185 -13.00 -1.29 6.78
C ILE A 185 -11.69 -0.50 6.82
N SER A 186 -11.75 0.79 7.19
CA SER A 186 -10.55 1.64 7.24
C SER A 186 -9.49 1.12 8.21
N SER A 187 -9.90 0.52 9.34
CA SER A 187 -8.99 -0.02 10.36
C SER A 187 -8.19 -1.25 9.89
N LYS A 188 -8.59 -1.90 8.79
CA LYS A 188 -7.87 -3.03 8.20
C LYS A 188 -6.67 -2.61 7.35
N ILE A 189 -6.58 -1.32 7.02
CA ILE A 189 -5.47 -0.76 6.25
C ILE A 189 -4.71 0.20 7.16
N THR A 190 -3.57 -0.26 7.67
CA THR A 190 -2.85 0.40 8.75
C THR A 190 -1.54 1.04 8.28
N ARG A 191 -0.91 1.77 9.15
CA ARG A 191 0.50 2.12 9.03
C ARG A 191 1.36 1.03 9.70
N MET A 192 2.60 0.94 9.29
CA MET A 192 3.58 0.06 9.91
C MET A 192 3.68 0.37 11.43
N PRO A 193 3.57 -0.63 12.32
CA PRO A 193 3.77 -0.45 13.76
C PRO A 193 5.12 0.20 14.05
N GLY A 194 5.18 1.10 15.04
CA GLY A 194 6.41 1.82 15.41
C GLY A 194 6.83 2.93 14.43
N VAL A 195 6.01 3.21 13.40
CA VAL A 195 6.24 4.33 12.47
C VAL A 195 5.31 5.48 12.81
N THR A 196 5.86 6.69 12.98
CA THR A 196 5.11 7.93 13.13
C THR A 196 5.56 8.97 12.10
N VAL A 197 4.68 9.91 11.78
CA VAL A 197 5.00 11.05 10.90
C VAL A 197 4.71 12.32 11.69
N GLU A 198 5.73 13.15 11.86
CA GLU A 198 5.64 14.36 12.68
C GLU A 198 6.00 15.61 11.89
N VAL A 199 5.45 16.74 12.33
CA VAL A 199 5.74 18.06 11.78
C VAL A 199 6.53 18.85 12.83
N ASN A 200 7.76 19.24 12.50
CA ASN A 200 8.63 20.00 13.40
C ASN A 200 8.50 21.52 13.21
N ASP A 201 9.26 22.30 13.97
CA ASP A 201 9.19 23.77 14.02
C ASP A 201 9.66 24.49 12.75
N ARG A 202 10.26 23.78 11.79
CA ARG A 202 10.62 24.35 10.48
C ARG A 202 9.41 24.56 9.56
N CYS A 203 8.22 24.07 9.95
CA CYS A 203 7.01 24.25 9.14
C CYS A 203 6.61 25.72 9.06
N ASN A 204 6.64 26.28 7.85
CA ASN A 204 6.25 27.65 7.53
C ASN A 204 4.83 27.78 6.95
N GLY A 205 4.05 26.67 6.90
CA GLY A 205 2.67 26.67 6.42
C GLY A 205 2.51 26.81 4.90
N CYS A 206 3.52 26.50 4.10
CA CYS A 206 3.48 26.68 2.63
C CYS A 206 2.42 25.84 1.90
N GLY A 207 1.84 24.80 2.53
CA GLY A 207 0.77 24.00 1.97
C GLY A 207 1.19 22.88 1.00
N SER A 208 2.47 22.78 0.60
CA SER A 208 2.94 21.79 -0.39
C SER A 208 2.61 20.33 -0.05
N CYS A 209 2.46 20.01 1.24
CA CYS A 209 2.15 18.66 1.72
C CYS A 209 0.65 18.35 1.74
N VAL A 210 -0.22 19.35 1.60
CA VAL A 210 -1.68 19.20 1.67
C VAL A 210 -2.28 18.93 0.29
N ASP A 211 -1.78 19.59 -0.74
CA ASP A 211 -2.37 19.66 -2.07
C ASP A 211 -2.20 18.32 -2.84
N GLY A 212 -3.20 17.44 -2.74
CA GLY A 212 -3.27 16.19 -3.49
C GLY A 212 -2.22 15.12 -3.15
N ILE A 213 -1.38 15.36 -2.15
CA ILE A 213 -0.28 14.48 -1.76
C ILE A 213 -0.76 13.36 -0.84
N CYS A 214 -1.63 13.69 0.13
CA CYS A 214 -2.15 12.72 1.07
C CYS A 214 -3.37 12.00 0.50
N PHE A 215 -3.25 10.71 0.21
CA PHE A 215 -4.32 9.92 -0.37
C PHE A 215 -5.42 9.53 0.64
N VAL A 216 -5.16 9.71 1.94
CA VAL A 216 -6.11 9.45 3.03
C VAL A 216 -6.59 10.73 3.71
N ASP A 217 -6.24 11.90 3.16
CA ASP A 217 -6.66 13.19 3.70
C ASP A 217 -6.31 13.38 5.19
N ALA A 218 -5.08 13.01 5.57
CA ALA A 218 -4.63 13.02 6.97
C ALA A 218 -3.77 14.21 7.36
N ILE A 219 -3.47 15.12 6.43
CA ILE A 219 -2.64 16.30 6.70
C ILE A 219 -3.38 17.57 6.28
N HIS A 220 -3.49 18.52 7.19
CA HIS A 220 -4.20 19.78 6.98
C HIS A 220 -3.39 20.95 7.49
N LEU A 221 -3.68 22.16 6.98
CA LEU A 221 -3.15 23.40 7.56
C LEU A 221 -4.10 23.89 8.66
N VAL A 222 -3.58 24.03 9.87
CA VAL A 222 -4.28 24.62 11.02
C VAL A 222 -3.38 25.69 11.61
N ASP A 223 -3.92 26.90 11.75
CA ASP A 223 -3.19 28.07 12.27
C ASP A 223 -1.82 28.31 11.58
N GLY A 224 -1.77 28.12 10.26
CA GLY A 224 -0.57 28.34 9.46
C GLY A 224 0.51 27.25 9.59
N ARG A 225 0.19 26.09 10.16
CA ARG A 225 1.10 24.95 10.26
C ARG A 225 0.40 23.66 9.78
N ALA A 226 1.20 22.75 9.19
CA ALA A 226 0.70 21.44 8.87
C ALA A 226 0.47 20.62 10.16
N GLN A 227 -0.68 19.98 10.24
CA GLN A 227 -1.03 19.04 11.33
C GLN A 227 -1.42 17.70 10.76
N MET A 228 -1.00 16.63 11.42
CA MET A 228 -1.27 15.24 11.05
C MET A 228 -2.39 14.68 11.91
N SER A 229 -3.39 14.06 11.28
CA SER A 229 -4.46 13.35 11.99
C SER A 229 -4.13 11.86 12.17
N ASP A 230 -4.91 11.17 13.00
CA ASP A 230 -4.80 9.72 13.24
C ASP A 230 -5.11 8.88 11.99
N ALA A 231 -5.74 9.47 10.97
CA ALA A 231 -5.94 8.83 9.68
C ALA A 231 -4.63 8.58 8.91
N CYS A 232 -3.50 9.16 9.33
CA CYS A 232 -2.20 8.99 8.69
C CYS A 232 -1.80 7.52 8.59
N ARG A 233 -1.41 7.08 7.39
CA ARG A 233 -0.93 5.72 7.11
C ARG A 233 0.59 5.59 7.06
N GLY A 234 1.34 6.60 7.50
CA GLY A 234 2.80 6.55 7.62
C GLY A 234 3.57 6.42 6.31
N CYS A 235 2.94 6.66 5.17
CA CYS A 235 3.53 6.39 3.85
C CYS A 235 4.70 7.32 3.46
N GLY A 236 4.84 8.48 4.09
CA GLY A 236 5.97 9.40 3.92
C GLY A 236 5.92 10.31 2.68
N ARG A 237 4.86 10.30 1.87
CA ARG A 237 4.80 11.17 0.67
C ARG A 237 4.91 12.66 0.98
N CYS A 238 4.31 13.10 2.08
CA CYS A 238 4.39 14.49 2.53
C CYS A 238 5.81 14.90 2.94
N VAL A 239 6.64 13.95 3.33
CA VAL A 239 8.05 14.18 3.66
C VAL A 239 8.84 14.60 2.42
N ASP A 240 8.62 13.91 1.30
CA ASP A 240 9.36 14.13 0.06
C ASP A 240 9.07 15.50 -0.57
N VAL A 241 7.84 16.00 -0.39
CA VAL A 241 7.42 17.27 -1.00
C VAL A 241 7.59 18.47 -0.09
N CYS A 242 8.03 18.27 1.14
CA CYS A 242 8.24 19.38 2.09
C CYS A 242 9.55 20.12 1.78
N PRO A 243 9.52 21.37 1.26
CA PRO A 243 10.72 22.09 0.90
C PRO A 243 11.59 22.44 2.12
N GLU A 244 10.95 22.66 3.28
CA GLU A 244 11.62 23.01 4.54
C GLU A 244 12.16 21.76 5.28
N GLY A 245 11.83 20.55 4.79
CA GLY A 245 12.13 19.32 5.53
C GLY A 245 11.52 19.31 6.93
N ALA A 246 10.37 19.95 7.07
CA ALA A 246 9.66 20.07 8.34
C ALA A 246 8.86 18.83 8.72
N ILE A 247 8.68 17.89 7.79
CA ILE A 247 7.95 16.62 8.02
C ILE A 247 8.99 15.51 8.06
N VAL A 248 8.94 14.68 9.09
CA VAL A 248 9.88 13.57 9.30
C VAL A 248 9.14 12.29 9.61
N ILE A 249 9.68 11.16 9.17
CA ILE A 249 9.26 9.84 9.62
C ILE A 249 10.14 9.48 10.81
N LYS A 250 9.52 9.09 11.90
CA LYS A 250 10.20 8.54 13.06
C LYS A 250 9.92 7.06 13.19
N ILE A 251 10.94 6.32 13.56
CA ILE A 251 10.89 4.89 13.83
C ILE A 251 11.21 4.70 15.31
N GLU A 252 10.39 3.91 15.98
CA GLU A 252 10.45 3.71 17.41
C GLU A 252 11.76 3.04 17.83
N ASP A 253 12.12 1.94 17.18
CA ASP A 253 13.31 1.15 17.48
C ASP A 253 13.75 0.26 16.30
N ALA A 254 14.87 -0.44 16.49
CA ALA A 254 15.45 -1.35 15.50
C ALA A 254 14.57 -2.58 15.22
N GLU A 255 13.70 -3.00 16.15
CA GLU A 255 12.85 -4.17 16.02
C GLU A 255 11.56 -3.90 15.22
N THR A 256 11.36 -2.65 14.79
CA THR A 256 10.18 -2.23 14.02
C THR A 256 10.01 -3.05 12.74
N VAL A 257 11.11 -3.39 12.06
CA VAL A 257 11.08 -4.23 10.85
C VAL A 257 10.69 -5.67 11.18
N GLU A 258 11.29 -6.24 12.21
CA GLU A 258 11.01 -7.60 12.67
C GLU A 258 9.56 -7.76 13.11
N ARG A 259 9.02 -6.77 13.83
CA ARG A 259 7.60 -6.75 14.23
C ARG A 259 6.67 -6.73 13.01
N ALA A 260 6.98 -5.93 12.00
CA ALA A 260 6.20 -5.88 10.76
C ALA A 260 6.28 -7.22 10.00
N ILE A 261 7.45 -7.80 9.89
CA ILE A 261 7.66 -9.12 9.25
C ILE A 261 6.87 -10.19 10.00
N ALA A 262 7.00 -10.25 11.33
CA ALA A 262 6.29 -11.24 12.15
C ALA A 262 4.77 -11.11 12.01
N HIS A 263 4.25 -9.88 12.00
CA HIS A 263 2.83 -9.61 11.80
C HIS A 263 2.36 -10.15 10.44
N ILE A 264 3.00 -9.77 9.34
CA ILE A 264 2.61 -10.20 7.98
C ILE A 264 2.75 -11.72 7.83
N THR A 265 3.81 -12.33 8.41
CA THR A 265 4.00 -13.79 8.38
C THR A 265 2.84 -14.53 9.05
N SER A 266 2.19 -13.93 10.06
CA SER A 266 1.03 -14.54 10.70
C SER A 266 -0.24 -14.54 9.84
N LEU A 267 -0.29 -13.74 8.77
CA LEU A 267 -1.47 -13.56 7.92
C LEU A 267 -1.52 -14.51 6.73
N VAL A 268 -0.35 -14.97 6.25
CA VAL A 268 -0.22 -15.71 4.99
C VAL A 268 0.82 -16.82 5.08
N ASP A 269 0.62 -17.86 4.28
CA ASP A 269 1.57 -18.95 4.03
C ASP A 269 2.01 -18.87 2.56
N ILE A 270 3.23 -18.38 2.33
CA ILE A 270 3.82 -18.19 1.00
C ILE A 270 5.03 -19.09 0.72
N SER A 271 5.32 -20.00 1.67
CA SER A 271 6.42 -20.99 1.58
C SER A 271 6.10 -22.13 0.62
#